data_c8bbb0fd6da1f8260f4ff0d28a282299
#
_entry.id   c8bbb0fd6da1f8260f4ff0d28a282299
#
_cell.length_a   1.000
_cell.length_b   1.000
_cell.length_c   1.000
_cell.angle_alpha   90.00
_cell.angle_beta   90.00
_cell.angle_gamma   90.00
#
_symmetry.space_group_name_H-M   'P 1'
#
loop_
_entity.id
_entity.type
_entity.pdbx_description
1 polymer ?
#
loop_
_entity_poly.entity_id
_entity_poly.type
_entity_poly.pdbx_seq_one_letter_code
_entity_poly.pdbx_strand_id
1 'polypeptide(L)'
;MEQRLVPYQTVVTAVIANPARLDGIEVLVQQPNQQEEELAYLQETVRESYPQKEAARGRLLELLPHRVHRLGYKKRTEIALDIVQQLEQEDHFPQAHYAFDNGVLSLELSRRIEHAGQHWVRELEGSRHIHWQGQWRRVETVAQALRQAHPDSFRAVRVRCRNGETKSFWVFTKVVRLKRYGRKRLVIVHEQEDLGDIPRLLLTDALHWESGRVIAIWRYRWAAEIFHEFGKQVTGLEAAQVRKEEAVKRHFRLSCVAQSLLQQTPASGSATERFAFAQGTITIGQRVRTIARDALQSLLKLVEQLLAQGHSCEHILEVLMPA
;
A
#
# COMPACT_ATOMS: atom_id res chain seq x y z
N MET A 1 14.98 30.30 -5.58
CA MET A 1 14.24 29.37 -4.69
C MET A 1 15.08 28.13 -4.55
N GLU A 2 15.81 27.98 -3.45
CA GLU A 2 16.50 26.73 -3.16
C GLU A 2 15.45 25.65 -2.90
N GLN A 3 15.46 24.61 -3.72
CA GLN A 3 14.71 23.39 -3.47
C GLN A 3 15.35 22.73 -2.24
N ARG A 4 14.77 22.91 -1.07
CA ARG A 4 15.09 22.12 0.11
C ARG A 4 14.69 20.68 -0.19
N LEU A 5 15.68 19.81 -0.36
CA LEU A 5 15.48 18.37 -0.34
C LEU A 5 14.93 17.99 1.04
N VAL A 6 13.64 17.72 1.10
CA VAL A 6 13.02 17.17 2.31
C VAL A 6 13.33 15.67 2.31
N PRO A 7 14.07 15.15 3.32
CA PRO A 7 14.31 13.72 3.40
C PRO A 7 12.97 13.00 3.59
N TYR A 8 12.61 12.15 2.64
CA TYR A 8 11.42 11.31 2.74
C TYR A 8 11.82 9.86 3.01
N GLN A 9 11.02 9.17 3.79
CA GLN A 9 11.15 7.74 4.00
C GLN A 9 10.16 7.00 3.12
N THR A 10 10.65 6.03 2.37
CA THR A 10 9.79 5.11 1.62
C THR A 10 9.42 3.96 2.52
N VAL A 11 8.14 3.65 2.58
CA VAL A 11 7.62 2.49 3.31
C VAL A 11 6.92 1.53 2.36
N VAL A 12 7.01 0.24 2.66
CA VAL A 12 6.21 -0.80 2.02
C VAL A 12 5.24 -1.33 3.07
N THR A 13 3.95 -1.24 2.79
CA THR A 13 2.90 -1.64 3.71
C THR A 13 2.11 -2.82 3.18
N ALA A 14 1.78 -3.75 4.05
CA ALA A 14 0.78 -4.76 3.80
C ALA A 14 -0.50 -4.40 4.55
N VAL A 15 -1.60 -4.42 3.84
CA VAL A 15 -2.92 -4.08 4.34
C VAL A 15 -3.88 -5.20 4.01
N ILE A 16 -4.63 -5.70 5.00
CA ILE A 16 -5.74 -6.61 4.75
C ILE A 16 -7.03 -5.81 4.63
N ALA A 17 -7.83 -6.14 3.63
CA ALA A 17 -9.11 -5.49 3.41
C ALA A 17 -10.19 -6.51 3.07
N ASN A 18 -11.36 -6.31 3.67
CA ASN A 18 -12.60 -6.97 3.30
C ASN A 18 -13.73 -5.92 3.27
N PRO A 19 -14.99 -6.27 2.96
CA PRO A 19 -16.08 -5.31 2.93
C PRO A 19 -16.27 -4.51 4.22
N ALA A 20 -15.95 -5.11 5.39
CA ALA A 20 -16.19 -4.53 6.71
C ALA A 20 -14.97 -3.84 7.32
N ARG A 21 -13.74 -4.29 7.00
CA ARG A 21 -12.52 -3.86 7.68
C ARG A 21 -11.36 -3.56 6.74
N LEU A 22 -10.46 -2.75 7.24
CA LEU A 22 -9.21 -2.37 6.60
C LEU A 22 -8.14 -2.21 7.69
N ASP A 23 -7.25 -3.19 7.80
CA ASP A 23 -6.21 -3.20 8.82
C ASP A 23 -4.82 -3.19 8.17
N GLY A 24 -3.91 -2.36 8.69
CA GLY A 24 -2.49 -2.47 8.39
C GLY A 24 -1.89 -3.65 9.14
N ILE A 25 -1.26 -4.57 8.40
CA ILE A 25 -0.70 -5.79 8.97
C ILE A 25 0.79 -5.61 9.25
N GLU A 26 1.51 -5.05 8.28
CA GLU A 26 2.95 -4.85 8.40
C GLU A 26 3.36 -3.56 7.67
N VAL A 27 4.36 -2.88 8.23
CA VAL A 27 4.98 -1.69 7.65
C VAL A 27 6.49 -1.83 7.76
N LEU A 28 7.16 -1.96 6.62
CA LEU A 28 8.61 -2.00 6.57
C LEU A 28 9.15 -0.74 5.89
N VAL A 29 10.17 -0.16 6.51
CA VAL A 29 10.86 1.03 6.02
C VAL A 29 11.91 0.60 4.99
N GLN A 30 11.86 1.18 3.79
CA GLN A 30 12.93 1.05 2.83
C GLN A 30 14.09 1.96 3.24
N GLN A 31 15.25 1.39 3.48
CA GLN A 31 16.46 2.17 3.68
C GLN A 31 16.83 2.93 2.40
N PRO A 32 17.37 4.15 2.49
CA PRO A 32 17.88 4.86 1.33
C PRO A 32 18.97 4.03 0.65
N ASN A 33 19.02 4.07 -0.68
CA ASN A 33 20.10 3.43 -1.41
C ASN A 33 21.36 4.33 -1.35
N GLN A 34 22.12 4.16 -0.31
CA GLN A 34 23.40 4.85 -0.12
C GLN A 34 24.57 4.09 -0.76
N GLN A 35 24.30 2.93 -1.40
CA GLN A 35 25.38 2.08 -1.92
C GLN A 35 26.19 2.78 -3.01
N GLU A 36 25.55 3.50 -3.90
CA GLU A 36 26.22 4.21 -5.00
C GLU A 36 27.00 5.42 -4.48
N GLU A 37 26.41 6.20 -3.59
CA GLU A 37 27.04 7.38 -2.98
C GLU A 37 28.23 6.97 -2.09
N GLU A 38 28.04 5.97 -1.24
CA GLU A 38 29.08 5.41 -0.38
C GLU A 38 30.22 4.81 -1.21
N LEU A 39 29.89 4.09 -2.30
CA LEU A 39 30.88 3.53 -3.19
C LEU A 39 31.70 4.62 -3.87
N ALA A 40 31.05 5.65 -4.40
CA ALA A 40 31.71 6.79 -5.04
C ALA A 40 32.63 7.53 -4.06
N TYR A 41 32.15 7.84 -2.87
CA TYR A 41 32.93 8.47 -1.81
C TYR A 41 34.15 7.63 -1.41
N LEU A 42 33.98 6.34 -1.18
CA LEU A 42 35.09 5.46 -0.83
C LEU A 42 36.10 5.30 -1.96
N GLN A 43 35.65 5.26 -3.22
CA GLN A 43 36.54 5.20 -4.39
C GLN A 43 37.40 6.46 -4.50
N GLU A 44 36.78 7.62 -4.27
CA GLU A 44 37.53 8.90 -4.28
C GLU A 44 38.52 8.98 -3.13
N THR A 45 38.10 8.63 -1.91
CA THR A 45 38.98 8.55 -0.74
C THR A 45 40.19 7.63 -0.96
N VAL A 46 39.97 6.45 -1.57
CA VAL A 46 41.10 5.52 -1.88
C VAL A 46 42.03 6.11 -2.94
N ARG A 47 41.52 6.79 -3.95
CA ARG A 47 42.34 7.45 -4.99
C ARG A 47 43.19 8.57 -4.39
N GLU A 48 42.62 9.37 -3.50
CA GLU A 48 43.32 10.47 -2.83
C GLU A 48 44.37 9.99 -1.83
N SER A 49 44.02 8.94 -1.02
CA SER A 49 44.91 8.41 0.02
C SER A 49 46.11 7.61 -0.52
N TYR A 50 45.99 7.06 -1.73
CA TYR A 50 47.03 6.19 -2.33
C TYR A 50 47.43 6.61 -3.76
N PRO A 51 47.80 7.87 -3.99
CA PRO A 51 48.05 8.35 -5.35
C PRO A 51 49.25 7.67 -6.06
N GLN A 52 50.26 7.25 -5.30
CA GLN A 52 51.48 6.62 -5.82
C GLN A 52 51.56 5.09 -5.65
N LYS A 53 50.54 4.45 -5.09
CA LYS A 53 50.50 3.01 -4.79
C LYS A 53 49.47 2.28 -5.65
N GLU A 54 49.70 2.17 -6.92
CA GLU A 54 48.73 1.70 -7.90
C GLU A 54 48.20 0.28 -7.61
N ALA A 55 49.08 -0.66 -7.25
CA ALA A 55 48.69 -2.03 -6.95
C ALA A 55 47.81 -2.14 -5.67
N ALA A 56 48.13 -1.39 -4.61
CA ALA A 56 47.34 -1.36 -3.39
C ALA A 56 45.98 -0.67 -3.61
N ARG A 57 45.96 0.42 -4.37
CA ARG A 57 44.76 1.13 -4.78
C ARG A 57 43.83 0.23 -5.59
N GLY A 58 44.38 -0.49 -6.59
CA GLY A 58 43.59 -1.44 -7.39
C GLY A 58 42.89 -2.50 -6.54
N ARG A 59 43.63 -3.16 -5.63
CA ARG A 59 43.05 -4.16 -4.72
C ARG A 59 41.96 -3.60 -3.78
N LEU A 60 42.16 -2.38 -3.28
CA LEU A 60 41.16 -1.73 -2.42
C LEU A 60 39.90 -1.40 -3.22
N LEU A 61 40.03 -0.85 -4.44
CA LEU A 61 38.90 -0.55 -5.29
C LEU A 61 38.07 -1.78 -5.68
N GLU A 62 38.72 -2.94 -5.87
CA GLU A 62 38.05 -4.23 -6.12
C GLU A 62 37.23 -4.71 -4.92
N LEU A 63 37.66 -4.41 -3.69
CA LEU A 63 36.99 -4.85 -2.47
C LEU A 63 35.82 -3.94 -2.03
N LEU A 64 35.81 -2.68 -2.46
CA LEU A 64 34.78 -1.71 -2.06
C LEU A 64 33.35 -2.14 -2.42
N PRO A 65 33.05 -2.67 -3.63
CA PRO A 65 31.72 -3.16 -3.95
C PRO A 65 31.21 -4.22 -2.98
N HIS A 66 32.09 -5.14 -2.53
CA HIS A 66 31.73 -6.18 -1.55
C HIS A 66 31.41 -5.61 -0.18
N ARG A 67 32.11 -4.53 0.23
CA ARG A 67 31.81 -3.83 1.49
C ARG A 67 30.46 -3.11 1.43
N VAL A 68 30.24 -2.36 0.37
CA VAL A 68 29.02 -1.56 0.19
C VAL A 68 27.79 -2.44 0.01
N HIS A 69 27.93 -3.62 -0.59
CA HIS A 69 26.84 -4.58 -0.73
C HIS A 69 26.30 -5.12 0.61
N ARG A 70 27.06 -5.00 1.70
CA ARG A 70 26.61 -5.34 3.07
C ARG A 70 25.72 -4.26 3.71
N LEU A 71 25.66 -3.07 3.14
CA LEU A 71 24.71 -2.05 3.59
C LEU A 71 23.30 -2.54 3.23
N GLY A 72 22.48 -2.81 4.22
CA GLY A 72 21.21 -3.55 4.15
C GLY A 72 20.10 -2.95 3.29
N TYR A 73 20.44 -2.34 2.14
CA TYR A 73 19.45 -1.85 1.19
C TYR A 73 18.68 -3.00 0.55
N LYS A 74 17.34 -2.91 0.62
CA LYS A 74 16.43 -3.79 -0.10
C LYS A 74 15.55 -2.98 -1.04
N LYS A 75 15.33 -3.48 -2.24
CA LYS A 75 14.36 -2.93 -3.18
C LYS A 75 12.94 -3.13 -2.64
N ARG A 76 12.01 -2.28 -3.02
CA ARG A 76 10.59 -2.44 -2.63
C ARG A 76 10.03 -3.83 -2.95
N THR A 77 10.44 -4.43 -4.07
CA THR A 77 10.06 -5.79 -4.46
C THR A 77 10.61 -6.88 -3.53
N GLU A 78 11.80 -6.69 -2.98
CA GLU A 78 12.42 -7.60 -2.01
C GLU A 78 11.76 -7.47 -0.64
N ILE A 79 11.46 -6.23 -0.22
CA ILE A 79 10.70 -5.97 1.02
C ILE A 79 9.31 -6.60 0.94
N ALA A 80 8.62 -6.46 -0.19
CA ALA A 80 7.32 -7.09 -0.38
C ALA A 80 7.39 -8.63 -0.35
N LEU A 81 8.48 -9.21 -0.87
CA LEU A 81 8.73 -10.64 -0.77
C LEU A 81 8.93 -11.07 0.68
N ASP A 82 9.72 -10.32 1.47
CA ASP A 82 9.91 -10.60 2.90
C ASP A 82 8.58 -10.57 3.67
N ILE A 83 7.75 -9.55 3.41
CA ILE A 83 6.42 -9.43 4.05
C ILE A 83 5.55 -10.65 3.72
N VAL A 84 5.47 -11.04 2.45
CA VAL A 84 4.65 -12.20 2.05
C VAL A 84 5.20 -13.48 2.66
N GLN A 85 6.52 -13.65 2.71
CA GLN A 85 7.15 -14.79 3.37
C GLN A 85 6.80 -14.87 4.85
N GLN A 86 6.83 -13.76 5.55
CA GLN A 86 6.43 -13.68 6.95
C GLN A 86 4.96 -14.06 7.13
N LEU A 87 4.06 -13.48 6.33
CA LEU A 87 2.62 -13.77 6.40
C LEU A 87 2.30 -15.25 6.11
N GLU A 88 3.03 -15.90 5.19
CA GLU A 88 2.91 -17.33 4.93
C GLU A 88 3.38 -18.18 6.12
N GLN A 89 4.49 -17.80 6.76
CA GLN A 89 5.02 -18.51 7.93
C GLN A 89 4.08 -18.41 9.14
N GLU A 90 3.44 -17.27 9.32
CA GLU A 90 2.50 -17.01 10.40
C GLU A 90 1.11 -17.66 10.16
N ASP A 91 0.81 -18.03 8.92
CA ASP A 91 -0.45 -18.67 8.46
C ASP A 91 -1.74 -17.98 8.93
N HIS A 92 -1.68 -16.67 9.14
CA HIS A 92 -2.84 -15.92 9.62
C HIS A 92 -3.91 -15.69 8.54
N PHE A 93 -3.52 -15.72 7.26
CA PHE A 93 -4.39 -15.40 6.13
C PHE A 93 -4.30 -16.41 4.97
N PRO A 94 -4.53 -17.71 5.21
CA PRO A 94 -4.28 -18.76 4.20
C PRO A 94 -5.16 -18.65 2.95
N GLN A 95 -6.31 -17.96 3.06
CA GLN A 95 -7.24 -17.78 1.93
C GLN A 95 -7.18 -16.38 1.31
N ALA A 96 -6.26 -15.53 1.75
CA ALA A 96 -6.14 -14.19 1.22
C ALA A 96 -5.60 -14.21 -0.21
N HIS A 97 -6.04 -13.25 -1.02
CA HIS A 97 -5.51 -12.97 -2.34
C HIS A 97 -4.83 -11.60 -2.33
N TYR A 98 -3.88 -11.41 -3.22
CA TYR A 98 -3.03 -10.21 -3.23
C TYR A 98 -3.44 -9.25 -4.35
N ALA A 99 -3.53 -7.97 -4.03
CA ALA A 99 -3.62 -6.90 -5.00
C ALA A 99 -2.40 -5.99 -4.86
N PHE A 100 -1.66 -5.78 -5.94
CA PHE A 100 -0.41 -5.03 -5.91
C PHE A 100 -0.52 -3.73 -6.68
N ASP A 101 0.13 -2.70 -6.14
CA ASP A 101 0.43 -1.49 -6.88
C ASP A 101 1.58 -1.71 -7.89
N ASN A 102 1.70 -0.78 -8.83
CA ASN A 102 2.76 -0.82 -9.84
C ASN A 102 4.14 -0.72 -9.17
N GLY A 103 5.07 -1.60 -9.61
CA GLY A 103 6.45 -1.60 -9.14
C GLY A 103 6.74 -2.43 -7.89
N VAL A 104 5.75 -3.08 -7.28
CA VAL A 104 5.95 -3.94 -6.08
C VAL A 104 6.03 -5.41 -6.44
N LEU A 105 5.20 -5.91 -7.37
CA LEU A 105 5.19 -7.32 -7.74
C LEU A 105 6.37 -7.69 -8.64
N SER A 106 7.31 -8.48 -8.11
CA SER A 106 8.37 -9.13 -8.89
C SER A 106 7.93 -10.49 -9.45
N LEU A 107 8.73 -11.05 -10.38
CA LEU A 107 8.49 -12.39 -10.88
C LEU A 107 8.64 -13.46 -9.77
N GLU A 108 9.59 -13.27 -8.88
CA GLU A 108 9.84 -14.16 -7.76
C GLU A 108 8.65 -14.14 -6.78
N LEU A 109 8.21 -12.95 -6.40
CA LEU A 109 7.04 -12.79 -5.54
C LEU A 109 5.78 -13.41 -6.16
N SER A 110 5.56 -13.20 -7.47
CA SER A 110 4.40 -13.80 -8.16
C SER A 110 4.43 -15.33 -8.12
N ARG A 111 5.60 -15.94 -8.38
CA ARG A 111 5.77 -17.38 -8.31
C ARG A 111 5.55 -17.94 -6.92
N ARG A 112 6.04 -17.24 -5.90
CA ARG A 112 5.85 -17.66 -4.52
C ARG A 112 4.38 -17.72 -4.14
N ILE A 113 3.62 -16.66 -4.42
CA ILE A 113 2.16 -16.62 -4.18
C ILE A 113 1.44 -17.76 -4.93
N GLU A 114 1.81 -17.98 -6.20
CA GLU A 114 1.25 -19.08 -7.01
C GLU A 114 1.57 -20.46 -6.41
N HIS A 115 2.78 -20.68 -5.88
CA HIS A 115 3.15 -21.94 -5.20
C HIS A 115 2.41 -22.16 -3.89
N ALA A 116 2.10 -21.09 -3.16
CA ALA A 116 1.28 -21.16 -1.95
C ALA A 116 -0.21 -21.42 -2.24
N GLY A 117 -0.62 -21.58 -3.51
CA GLY A 117 -2.01 -21.77 -3.90
C GLY A 117 -2.89 -20.52 -3.78
N GLN A 118 -2.25 -19.38 -3.52
CA GLN A 118 -2.91 -18.08 -3.47
C GLN A 118 -2.83 -17.40 -4.83
N HIS A 119 -3.60 -16.34 -5.02
CA HIS A 119 -3.67 -15.63 -6.30
C HIS A 119 -3.39 -14.14 -6.13
N TRP A 120 -2.96 -13.53 -7.23
CA TRP A 120 -2.66 -12.11 -7.27
C TRP A 120 -3.33 -11.39 -8.44
N VAL A 121 -3.59 -10.10 -8.26
CA VAL A 121 -4.05 -9.17 -9.30
C VAL A 121 -3.14 -7.94 -9.28
N ARG A 122 -2.76 -7.49 -10.47
CA ARG A 122 -2.05 -6.22 -10.66
C ARG A 122 -2.53 -5.49 -11.90
N GLU A 123 -2.28 -4.20 -11.95
CA GLU A 123 -2.36 -3.43 -13.20
C GLU A 123 -1.10 -3.68 -14.04
N LEU A 124 -1.26 -3.88 -15.33
CA LEU A 124 -0.19 -4.10 -16.28
C LEU A 124 0.12 -2.81 -17.02
N GLU A 125 1.39 -2.41 -17.08
CA GLU A 125 1.81 -1.27 -17.88
C GLU A 125 1.53 -1.50 -19.36
N GLY A 126 0.98 -0.51 -20.05
CA GLY A 126 0.62 -0.58 -21.48
C GLY A 126 1.76 -0.96 -22.41
N SER A 127 3.01 -0.62 -22.01
CA SER A 127 4.24 -0.94 -22.74
C SER A 127 4.60 -2.43 -22.74
N ARG A 128 4.02 -3.24 -21.84
CA ARG A 128 4.33 -4.67 -21.74
C ARG A 128 3.86 -5.44 -22.96
N HIS A 129 4.66 -6.45 -23.37
CA HIS A 129 4.36 -7.28 -24.52
C HIS A 129 3.65 -8.56 -24.14
N ILE A 130 2.58 -8.85 -24.85
CA ILE A 130 1.82 -10.10 -24.79
C ILE A 130 1.90 -10.82 -26.13
N HIS A 131 1.79 -12.15 -26.12
CA HIS A 131 1.67 -12.93 -27.33
C HIS A 131 0.22 -12.87 -27.81
N TRP A 132 -0.01 -12.24 -28.95
CA TRP A 132 -1.31 -11.99 -29.55
C TRP A 132 -1.31 -12.35 -31.01
N GLN A 133 -2.20 -13.23 -31.43
CA GLN A 133 -2.32 -13.67 -32.84
C GLN A 133 -0.99 -14.04 -33.53
N GLY A 134 -0.17 -14.84 -32.81
CA GLY A 134 1.12 -15.28 -33.32
C GLY A 134 2.30 -14.32 -33.17
N GLN A 135 2.07 -13.10 -32.68
CA GLN A 135 3.09 -12.06 -32.56
C GLN A 135 3.18 -11.47 -31.15
N TRP A 136 4.35 -10.93 -30.81
CA TRP A 136 4.53 -10.16 -29.60
C TRP A 136 4.14 -8.70 -29.83
N ARG A 137 3.08 -8.22 -29.16
CA ARG A 137 2.55 -6.88 -29.30
C ARG A 137 2.44 -6.19 -27.94
N ARG A 138 2.55 -4.87 -27.90
CA ARG A 138 2.26 -4.10 -26.70
C ARG A 138 0.79 -4.26 -26.33
N VAL A 139 0.51 -4.40 -25.04
CA VAL A 139 -0.87 -4.62 -24.57
C VAL A 139 -1.76 -3.41 -24.85
N GLU A 140 -1.24 -2.19 -24.75
CA GLU A 140 -1.98 -0.98 -25.09
C GLU A 140 -2.42 -0.94 -26.58
N THR A 141 -1.52 -1.34 -27.49
CA THR A 141 -1.82 -1.41 -28.93
C THR A 141 -2.91 -2.45 -29.20
N VAL A 142 -2.87 -3.58 -28.48
CA VAL A 142 -3.91 -4.61 -28.59
C VAL A 142 -5.25 -4.10 -28.05
N ALA A 143 -5.26 -3.39 -26.91
CA ALA A 143 -6.45 -2.81 -26.33
C ALA A 143 -7.09 -1.77 -27.28
N GLN A 144 -6.30 -0.89 -27.88
CA GLN A 144 -6.76 0.09 -28.85
C GLN A 144 -7.34 -0.56 -30.10
N ALA A 145 -6.66 -1.56 -30.65
CA ALA A 145 -7.13 -2.29 -31.83
C ALA A 145 -8.46 -3.02 -31.55
N LEU A 146 -8.61 -3.63 -30.37
CA LEU A 146 -9.86 -4.29 -29.96
C LEU A 146 -11.01 -3.26 -29.84
N ARG A 147 -10.76 -2.12 -29.21
CA ARG A 147 -11.75 -1.04 -29.07
C ARG A 147 -12.23 -0.56 -30.46
N GLN A 148 -11.32 -0.37 -31.41
CA GLN A 148 -11.63 0.15 -32.74
C GLN A 148 -12.31 -0.87 -33.65
N ALA A 149 -11.78 -2.09 -33.69
CA ALA A 149 -12.23 -3.12 -34.65
C ALA A 149 -13.32 -4.03 -34.08
N HIS A 150 -13.38 -4.21 -32.78
CA HIS A 150 -14.28 -5.17 -32.13
C HIS A 150 -14.87 -4.63 -30.82
N PRO A 151 -15.56 -3.45 -30.83
CA PRO A 151 -16.15 -2.89 -29.61
C PRO A 151 -17.16 -3.85 -28.97
N ASP A 152 -17.91 -4.62 -29.75
CA ASP A 152 -18.89 -5.61 -29.28
C ASP A 152 -18.26 -6.78 -28.52
N SER A 153 -16.93 -6.92 -28.54
CA SER A 153 -16.22 -7.93 -27.73
C SER A 153 -16.13 -7.54 -26.25
N PHE A 154 -16.42 -6.28 -25.91
CA PHE A 154 -16.51 -5.82 -24.55
C PHE A 154 -17.93 -6.06 -24.01
N ARG A 155 -18.01 -6.71 -22.86
CA ARG A 155 -19.29 -7.06 -22.21
C ARG A 155 -19.45 -6.31 -20.92
N ALA A 156 -20.67 -5.89 -20.62
CA ALA A 156 -21.02 -5.27 -19.34
C ALA A 156 -20.88 -6.28 -18.19
N VAL A 157 -20.12 -5.92 -17.17
CA VAL A 157 -19.91 -6.71 -15.96
C VAL A 157 -20.26 -5.84 -14.77
N ARG A 158 -21.17 -6.31 -13.90
CA ARG A 158 -21.56 -5.63 -12.68
C ARG A 158 -20.70 -6.10 -11.52
N VAL A 159 -20.07 -5.16 -10.83
CA VAL A 159 -19.21 -5.44 -9.68
C VAL A 159 -19.72 -4.70 -8.46
N ARG A 160 -19.95 -5.43 -7.37
CA ARG A 160 -20.30 -4.84 -6.08
C ARG A 160 -19.06 -4.19 -5.48
N CYS A 161 -19.15 -2.91 -5.19
CA CYS A 161 -18.09 -2.12 -4.57
C CYS A 161 -18.08 -2.32 -3.06
N ARG A 162 -16.98 -1.93 -2.39
CA ARG A 162 -16.84 -2.03 -0.94
C ARG A 162 -17.91 -1.23 -0.18
N ASN A 163 -18.33 -0.10 -0.73
CA ASN A 163 -19.41 0.74 -0.18
C ASN A 163 -20.81 0.18 -0.39
N GLY A 164 -20.93 -1.03 -0.95
CA GLY A 164 -22.21 -1.70 -1.22
C GLY A 164 -22.85 -1.34 -2.56
N GLU A 165 -22.38 -0.29 -3.24
CA GLU A 165 -22.87 0.08 -4.57
C GLU A 165 -22.45 -0.95 -5.61
N THR A 166 -23.27 -1.08 -6.66
CA THR A 166 -22.95 -1.87 -7.85
C THR A 166 -22.56 -0.95 -8.98
N LYS A 167 -21.34 -1.11 -9.50
CA LYS A 167 -20.84 -0.37 -10.65
C LYS A 167 -20.73 -1.28 -11.86
N SER A 168 -21.10 -0.78 -13.03
CA SER A 168 -20.93 -1.47 -14.31
C SER A 168 -19.59 -1.13 -14.95
N PHE A 169 -18.98 -2.11 -15.57
CA PHE A 169 -17.73 -1.99 -16.32
C PHE A 169 -17.88 -2.71 -17.66
N TRP A 170 -17.22 -2.23 -18.71
CA TRP A 170 -17.17 -2.89 -20.01
C TRP A 170 -15.85 -3.60 -20.16
N VAL A 171 -15.89 -4.91 -20.34
CA VAL A 171 -14.75 -5.77 -20.08
C VAL A 171 -14.49 -6.72 -21.23
N PHE A 172 -13.25 -6.74 -21.71
CA PHE A 172 -12.70 -7.81 -22.55
C PHE A 172 -11.74 -8.66 -21.72
N THR A 173 -11.79 -9.98 -21.85
CA THR A 173 -10.89 -10.88 -21.14
C THR A 173 -10.37 -11.99 -22.04
N LYS A 174 -9.07 -12.31 -21.89
CA LYS A 174 -8.42 -13.41 -22.59
C LYS A 174 -7.21 -13.93 -21.80
N VAL A 175 -6.97 -15.23 -21.90
CA VAL A 175 -5.70 -15.80 -21.44
C VAL A 175 -4.62 -15.50 -22.48
N VAL A 176 -3.58 -14.82 -22.07
CA VAL A 176 -2.44 -14.41 -22.90
C VAL A 176 -1.14 -14.97 -22.33
N ARG A 177 -0.09 -14.99 -23.15
CA ARG A 177 1.26 -15.37 -22.72
C ARG A 177 2.15 -14.12 -22.62
N LEU A 178 2.84 -13.97 -21.48
CA LEU A 178 3.88 -12.97 -21.26
C LEU A 178 5.25 -13.66 -21.24
N LYS A 179 6.30 -12.95 -21.71
CA LYS A 179 7.65 -13.54 -21.84
C LYS A 179 8.18 -14.14 -20.52
N ARG A 180 7.99 -13.45 -19.39
CA ARG A 180 8.52 -13.89 -18.09
C ARG A 180 7.49 -14.55 -17.20
N TYR A 181 6.22 -14.10 -17.28
CA TYR A 181 5.16 -14.55 -16.38
C TYR A 181 4.39 -15.77 -16.90
N GLY A 182 4.66 -16.23 -18.12
CA GLY A 182 3.93 -17.36 -18.71
C GLY A 182 2.49 -17.02 -19.08
N ARG A 183 1.57 -18.00 -18.93
CA ARG A 183 0.13 -17.82 -19.21
C ARG A 183 -0.52 -17.11 -18.03
N LYS A 184 -1.22 -16.01 -18.32
CA LYS A 184 -1.97 -15.21 -17.36
C LYS A 184 -3.28 -14.74 -17.96
N ARG A 185 -4.27 -14.43 -17.15
CA ARG A 185 -5.51 -13.83 -17.62
C ARG A 185 -5.33 -12.31 -17.67
N LEU A 186 -5.52 -11.76 -18.85
CA LEU A 186 -5.64 -10.32 -19.11
C LEU A 186 -7.11 -9.92 -19.04
N VAL A 187 -7.41 -8.83 -18.37
CA VAL A 187 -8.73 -8.22 -18.29
C VAL A 187 -8.56 -6.74 -18.64
N ILE A 188 -9.12 -6.32 -19.77
CA ILE A 188 -9.16 -4.93 -20.22
C ILE A 188 -10.48 -4.36 -19.76
N VAL A 189 -10.45 -3.28 -18.98
CA VAL A 189 -11.59 -2.74 -18.26
C VAL A 189 -11.80 -1.28 -18.64
N HIS A 190 -12.97 -0.95 -19.16
CA HIS A 190 -13.46 0.41 -19.34
C HIS A 190 -14.54 0.73 -18.31
N GLU A 191 -14.61 1.98 -17.86
CA GLU A 191 -15.65 2.48 -16.97
C GLU A 191 -16.83 3.09 -17.73
N GLN A 192 -16.64 3.42 -19.01
CA GLN A 192 -17.64 4.01 -19.90
C GLN A 192 -18.11 3.00 -20.96
N GLU A 193 -19.40 3.04 -21.25
CA GLU A 193 -20.04 2.15 -22.22
C GLU A 193 -19.56 2.37 -23.66
N ASP A 194 -19.28 3.61 -24.00
CA ASP A 194 -18.75 4.02 -25.29
C ASP A 194 -17.26 3.71 -25.46
N LEU A 195 -16.63 3.13 -24.41
CA LEU A 195 -15.21 2.83 -24.34
C LEU A 195 -14.33 4.10 -24.52
N GLY A 196 -14.84 5.28 -24.18
CA GLY A 196 -14.17 6.58 -24.38
C GLY A 196 -13.02 6.83 -23.43
N ASP A 197 -13.03 6.19 -22.25
CA ASP A 197 -12.02 6.30 -21.22
C ASP A 197 -10.74 5.51 -21.54
N ILE A 198 -9.67 5.80 -20.78
CA ILE A 198 -8.43 5.04 -20.84
C ILE A 198 -8.65 3.70 -20.11
N PRO A 199 -8.48 2.55 -20.81
CA PRO A 199 -8.72 1.27 -20.18
C PRO A 199 -7.69 0.94 -19.10
N ARG A 200 -8.16 0.25 -18.06
CA ARG A 200 -7.27 -0.42 -17.12
C ARG A 200 -6.93 -1.81 -17.62
N LEU A 201 -5.67 -2.15 -17.55
CA LEU A 201 -5.12 -3.42 -18.04
C LEU A 201 -4.78 -4.29 -16.83
N LEU A 202 -5.69 -5.13 -16.40
CA LEU A 202 -5.50 -5.99 -15.24
C LEU A 202 -4.94 -7.34 -15.64
N LEU A 203 -4.04 -7.87 -14.82
CA LEU A 203 -3.40 -9.17 -15.00
C LEU A 203 -3.52 -10.00 -13.71
N THR A 204 -3.82 -11.31 -13.88
CA THR A 204 -3.86 -12.28 -12.78
C THR A 204 -3.35 -13.64 -13.21
N ASP A 205 -2.81 -14.41 -12.27
CA ASP A 205 -2.47 -15.83 -12.44
C ASP A 205 -3.71 -16.73 -12.41
N ALA A 206 -4.80 -16.30 -11.77
CA ALA A 206 -6.04 -17.05 -11.63
C ALA A 206 -6.81 -17.16 -12.94
N LEU A 207 -6.42 -18.13 -13.79
CA LEU A 207 -7.00 -18.32 -15.11
C LEU A 207 -8.50 -18.66 -15.10
N HIS A 208 -8.99 -19.20 -13.99
CA HIS A 208 -10.38 -19.64 -13.80
C HIS A 208 -11.31 -18.54 -13.26
N TRP A 209 -10.75 -17.40 -12.80
CA TRP A 209 -11.58 -16.34 -12.25
C TRP A 209 -12.38 -15.61 -13.33
N GLU A 210 -13.61 -15.27 -12.99
CA GLU A 210 -14.42 -14.35 -13.78
C GLU A 210 -13.89 -12.92 -13.69
N SER A 211 -14.13 -12.13 -14.72
CA SER A 211 -13.65 -10.74 -14.81
C SER A 211 -14.15 -9.88 -13.66
N GLY A 212 -15.39 -10.08 -13.22
CA GLY A 212 -15.96 -9.37 -12.08
C GLY A 212 -15.16 -9.58 -10.78
N ARG A 213 -14.71 -10.83 -10.53
CA ARG A 213 -13.86 -11.14 -9.38
C ARG A 213 -12.50 -10.48 -9.47
N VAL A 214 -11.87 -10.49 -10.65
CA VAL A 214 -10.57 -9.82 -10.88
C VAL A 214 -10.68 -8.33 -10.59
N ILE A 215 -11.72 -7.67 -11.11
CA ILE A 215 -11.98 -6.24 -10.89
C ILE A 215 -12.24 -5.98 -9.40
N ALA A 216 -13.06 -6.80 -8.74
CA ALA A 216 -13.35 -6.64 -7.32
C ALA A 216 -12.09 -6.71 -6.46
N ILE A 217 -11.22 -7.72 -6.69
CA ILE A 217 -9.97 -7.87 -5.93
C ILE A 217 -9.01 -6.71 -6.24
N TRP A 218 -8.85 -6.32 -7.50
CA TRP A 218 -8.01 -5.17 -7.85
C TRP A 218 -8.48 -3.87 -7.18
N ARG A 219 -9.79 -3.66 -7.05
CA ARG A 219 -10.34 -2.48 -6.36
C ARG A 219 -9.99 -2.43 -4.87
N TYR A 220 -9.74 -3.57 -4.22
CA TYR A 220 -9.24 -3.58 -2.84
C TYR A 220 -7.84 -2.99 -2.70
N ARG A 221 -7.06 -2.85 -3.78
CA ARG A 221 -5.81 -2.09 -3.77
C ARG A 221 -5.99 -0.67 -3.24
N TRP A 222 -7.11 -0.02 -3.61
CA TRP A 222 -7.45 1.31 -3.10
C TRP A 222 -7.55 1.38 -1.57
N ALA A 223 -7.77 0.29 -0.92
CA ALA A 223 -7.78 0.21 0.55
C ALA A 223 -6.43 0.62 1.15
N ALA A 224 -5.31 0.33 0.49
CA ALA A 224 -3.99 0.77 0.95
C ALA A 224 -3.83 2.29 0.88
N GLU A 225 -4.37 2.94 -0.16
CA GLU A 225 -4.36 4.40 -0.29
C GLU A 225 -5.20 5.05 0.82
N ILE A 226 -6.39 4.52 1.08
CA ILE A 226 -7.26 4.95 2.20
C ILE A 226 -6.54 4.76 3.54
N PHE A 227 -5.86 3.63 3.74
CA PHE A 227 -5.07 3.37 4.94
C PHE A 227 -3.99 4.43 5.15
N HIS A 228 -3.23 4.76 4.11
CA HIS A 228 -2.20 5.79 4.17
C HIS A 228 -2.77 7.17 4.44
N GLU A 229 -3.83 7.55 3.75
CA GLU A 229 -4.49 8.84 3.93
C GLU A 229 -4.97 9.03 5.37
N PHE A 230 -5.72 8.07 5.91
CA PHE A 230 -6.19 8.13 7.29
C PHE A 230 -5.05 8.01 8.31
N GLY A 231 -4.05 7.18 8.02
CA GLY A 231 -2.85 7.06 8.83
C GLY A 231 -2.16 8.41 9.00
N LYS A 232 -2.00 9.17 7.93
CA LYS A 232 -1.40 10.51 7.95
C LYS A 232 -2.26 11.53 8.68
N GLN A 233 -3.55 11.56 8.36
CA GLN A 233 -4.46 12.60 8.87
C GLN A 233 -4.91 12.38 10.31
N VAL A 234 -5.03 11.12 10.76
CA VAL A 234 -5.71 10.78 12.01
C VAL A 234 -4.80 10.12 13.04
N THR A 235 -3.99 9.14 12.63
CA THR A 235 -3.15 8.37 13.55
C THR A 235 -1.68 8.78 13.53
N GLY A 236 -1.34 9.84 12.81
CA GLY A 236 -0.02 10.44 12.82
C GLY A 236 1.07 9.61 12.15
N LEU A 237 0.74 8.84 11.11
CA LEU A 237 1.69 7.94 10.42
C LEU A 237 2.99 8.66 10.00
N GLU A 238 2.91 9.93 9.61
CA GLU A 238 4.04 10.77 9.22
C GLU A 238 4.52 11.74 10.32
N ALA A 239 3.90 11.69 11.50
CA ALA A 239 4.20 12.63 12.60
C ALA A 239 5.38 12.17 13.48
N ALA A 240 6.10 11.12 13.10
CA ALA A 240 7.24 10.62 13.86
C ALA A 240 8.37 11.64 13.93
N GLN A 241 8.66 12.15 15.12
CA GLN A 241 9.80 13.04 15.38
C GLN A 241 11.02 12.27 15.93
N VAL A 242 11.15 11.01 15.55
CA VAL A 242 12.20 10.09 16.01
C VAL A 242 13.16 9.75 14.87
N ARG A 243 14.45 9.62 15.20
CA ARG A 243 15.51 9.39 14.19
C ARG A 243 16.01 7.94 14.15
N LYS A 244 15.87 7.18 15.26
CA LYS A 244 16.32 5.80 15.33
C LYS A 244 15.36 4.89 14.55
N GLU A 245 15.89 4.03 13.70
CA GLU A 245 15.10 3.11 12.86
C GLU A 245 14.05 2.33 13.65
N GLU A 246 14.44 1.72 14.77
CA GLU A 246 13.51 0.98 15.63
C GLU A 246 12.38 1.84 16.20
N ALA A 247 12.67 3.10 16.55
CA ALA A 247 11.65 4.02 17.03
C ALA A 247 10.68 4.41 15.90
N VAL A 248 11.18 4.59 14.66
CA VAL A 248 10.34 4.84 13.47
C VAL A 248 9.44 3.64 13.19
N LYS A 249 9.98 2.42 13.20
CA LYS A 249 9.20 1.19 13.01
C LYS A 249 8.11 1.03 14.07
N ARG A 250 8.43 1.29 15.34
CA ARG A 250 7.45 1.26 16.44
C ARG A 250 6.36 2.30 16.25
N HIS A 251 6.71 3.51 15.84
CA HIS A 251 5.73 4.56 15.55
C HIS A 251 4.75 4.14 14.46
N PHE A 252 5.24 3.62 13.34
CA PHE A 252 4.38 3.13 12.25
C PHE A 252 3.46 1.99 12.72
N ARG A 253 3.98 1.02 13.47
CA ARG A 253 3.17 -0.07 14.03
C ARG A 253 2.09 0.43 14.99
N LEU A 254 2.42 1.38 15.86
CA LEU A 254 1.43 2.00 16.75
C LEU A 254 0.36 2.76 15.98
N SER A 255 0.72 3.47 14.91
CA SER A 255 -0.24 4.13 14.03
C SER A 255 -1.20 3.12 13.37
N CYS A 256 -0.69 1.95 12.93
CA CYS A 256 -1.52 0.86 12.40
C CYS A 256 -2.47 0.31 13.46
N VAL A 257 -1.99 0.04 14.66
CA VAL A 257 -2.80 -0.44 15.78
C VAL A 257 -3.90 0.57 16.14
N ALA A 258 -3.55 1.85 16.24
CA ALA A 258 -4.50 2.92 16.51
C ALA A 258 -5.61 2.96 15.44
N GLN A 259 -5.26 2.81 14.18
CA GLN A 259 -6.24 2.77 13.08
C GLN A 259 -7.18 1.55 13.18
N SER A 260 -6.64 0.37 13.50
CA SER A 260 -7.44 -0.83 13.72
C SER A 260 -8.39 -0.70 14.90
N LEU A 261 -7.94 -0.11 16.01
CA LEU A 261 -8.78 0.17 17.18
C LEU A 261 -9.89 1.16 16.85
N LEU A 262 -9.58 2.24 16.12
CA LEU A 262 -10.58 3.22 15.68
C LEU A 262 -11.68 2.56 14.82
N GLN A 263 -11.35 1.60 13.99
CA GLN A 263 -12.35 0.88 13.18
C GLN A 263 -13.29 0.02 14.02
N GLN A 264 -12.84 -0.44 15.18
CA GLN A 264 -13.66 -1.25 16.11
C GLN A 264 -14.53 -0.37 17.04
N THR A 265 -14.19 0.91 17.19
CA THR A 265 -14.93 1.82 18.06
C THR A 265 -16.31 2.10 17.47
N PRO A 266 -17.40 1.92 18.24
CA PRO A 266 -18.73 2.30 17.80
C PRO A 266 -18.81 3.81 17.57
N ALA A 267 -19.57 4.23 16.55
CA ALA A 267 -19.87 5.64 16.37
C ALA A 267 -21.31 5.90 16.85
N SER A 268 -21.52 6.99 17.57
CA SER A 268 -22.85 7.40 17.99
C SER A 268 -23.73 7.81 16.79
N GLY A 269 -24.97 7.29 16.75
CA GLY A 269 -25.83 7.21 15.58
C GLY A 269 -26.27 8.49 14.87
N SER A 270 -26.09 9.69 15.44
CA SER A 270 -26.56 10.93 14.80
C SER A 270 -25.56 11.55 13.79
N ALA A 271 -24.36 11.00 13.65
CA ALA A 271 -23.32 11.56 12.78
C ALA A 271 -23.43 11.07 11.32
N THR A 272 -24.13 9.97 11.06
CA THR A 272 -24.27 9.36 9.73
C THR A 272 -25.14 10.18 8.78
N GLU A 273 -26.11 10.92 9.29
CA GLU A 273 -27.05 11.69 8.47
C GLU A 273 -26.47 13.00 7.93
N ARG A 274 -25.40 13.53 8.54
CA ARG A 274 -24.84 14.84 8.17
C ARG A 274 -23.90 14.82 6.96
N PHE A 275 -23.45 13.67 6.54
CA PHE A 275 -22.47 13.55 5.47
C PHE A 275 -22.98 12.63 4.36
N ALA A 276 -23.72 13.18 3.42
CA ALA A 276 -24.22 12.48 2.24
C ALA A 276 -23.14 11.73 1.45
N PHE A 277 -21.89 12.27 1.44
CA PHE A 277 -20.74 11.61 0.80
C PHE A 277 -20.27 10.33 1.52
N ALA A 278 -20.64 10.14 2.78
CA ALA A 278 -20.30 8.91 3.51
C ALA A 278 -21.20 7.73 3.14
N GLN A 279 -22.27 7.95 2.37
CA GLN A 279 -23.17 6.92 1.84
C GLN A 279 -23.61 5.89 2.90
N GLY A 280 -23.92 6.37 4.11
CA GLY A 280 -24.31 5.50 5.23
C GLY A 280 -23.17 4.72 5.89
N THR A 281 -21.92 4.86 5.45
CA THR A 281 -20.77 4.24 6.11
C THR A 281 -20.15 5.18 7.15
N ILE A 282 -19.82 4.62 8.32
CA ILE A 282 -19.14 5.37 9.38
C ILE A 282 -17.68 5.58 9.00
N THR A 283 -17.27 6.84 8.90
CA THR A 283 -15.88 7.20 8.61
C THR A 283 -15.00 7.12 9.87
N ILE A 284 -13.69 6.95 9.69
CA ILE A 284 -12.72 7.01 10.80
C ILE A 284 -12.78 8.36 11.51
N GLY A 285 -12.93 9.46 10.79
CA GLY A 285 -13.09 10.79 11.38
C GLY A 285 -14.34 10.93 12.25
N GLN A 286 -15.44 10.25 11.92
CA GLN A 286 -16.63 10.18 12.79
C GLN A 286 -16.35 9.40 14.08
N ARG A 287 -15.59 8.31 14.00
CA ARG A 287 -15.20 7.51 15.17
C ARG A 287 -14.28 8.31 16.09
N VAL A 288 -13.32 9.04 15.56
CA VAL A 288 -12.44 9.93 16.33
C VAL A 288 -13.26 10.99 17.08
N ARG A 289 -14.22 11.63 16.40
CA ARG A 289 -15.10 12.61 17.05
C ARG A 289 -15.98 11.99 18.14
N THR A 290 -16.41 10.75 17.97
CA THR A 290 -17.17 10.02 19.01
C THR A 290 -16.28 9.80 20.23
N ILE A 291 -15.07 9.29 20.06
CA ILE A 291 -14.12 9.08 21.17
C ILE A 291 -13.81 10.40 21.89
N ALA A 292 -13.53 11.46 21.15
CA ALA A 292 -13.26 12.78 21.73
C ALA A 292 -14.46 13.30 22.53
N ARG A 293 -15.69 13.11 22.01
CA ARG A 293 -16.91 13.49 22.73
C ARG A 293 -17.11 12.67 24.01
N ASP A 294 -16.91 11.36 23.95
CA ASP A 294 -17.07 10.47 25.09
C ASP A 294 -16.01 10.75 26.17
N ALA A 295 -14.75 11.04 25.74
CA ALA A 295 -13.70 11.45 26.63
C ALA A 295 -14.02 12.78 27.32
N LEU A 296 -14.47 13.79 26.56
CA LEU A 296 -14.88 15.08 27.11
C LEU A 296 -16.07 14.93 28.08
N GLN A 297 -17.05 14.11 27.73
CA GLN A 297 -18.19 13.83 28.63
C GLN A 297 -17.74 13.17 29.93
N SER A 298 -16.81 12.22 29.85
CA SER A 298 -16.23 11.56 31.03
C SER A 298 -15.46 12.53 31.90
N LEU A 299 -14.68 13.43 31.28
CA LEU A 299 -13.96 14.49 31.97
C LEU A 299 -14.91 15.43 32.68
N LEU A 300 -15.97 15.90 32.01
CA LEU A 300 -16.97 16.79 32.62
C LEU A 300 -17.64 16.15 33.83
N LYS A 301 -18.00 14.86 33.73
CA LYS A 301 -18.55 14.11 34.87
C LYS A 301 -17.59 14.01 36.05
N LEU A 302 -16.30 13.77 35.76
CA LEU A 302 -15.25 13.74 36.78
C LEU A 302 -15.12 15.10 37.49
N VAL A 303 -15.09 16.20 36.74
CA VAL A 303 -15.04 17.56 37.28
C VAL A 303 -16.26 17.84 38.14
N GLU A 304 -17.46 17.50 37.67
CA GLU A 304 -18.71 17.65 38.43
C GLU A 304 -18.68 16.88 39.76
N GLN A 305 -18.17 15.64 39.74
CA GLN A 305 -18.01 14.82 40.94
C GLN A 305 -17.02 15.46 41.96
N LEU A 306 -15.86 15.93 41.46
CA LEU A 306 -14.85 16.56 42.31
C LEU A 306 -15.36 17.87 42.95
N LEU A 307 -16.11 18.68 42.17
CA LEU A 307 -16.75 19.88 42.70
C LEU A 307 -17.79 19.55 43.75
N ALA A 308 -18.62 18.51 43.52
CA ALA A 308 -19.60 18.06 44.52
C ALA A 308 -18.98 17.52 45.82
N GLN A 309 -17.72 17.04 45.75
CA GLN A 309 -16.92 16.61 46.88
C GLN A 309 -16.23 17.80 47.62
N GLY A 310 -16.41 19.04 47.13
CA GLY A 310 -15.86 20.25 47.75
C GLY A 310 -14.42 20.59 47.33
N HIS A 311 -13.88 19.93 46.28
CA HIS A 311 -12.56 20.31 45.76
C HIS A 311 -12.62 21.64 44.99
N SER A 312 -11.58 22.46 45.15
CA SER A 312 -11.45 23.75 44.44
C SER A 312 -11.09 23.51 42.96
N CYS A 313 -11.43 24.48 42.10
CA CYS A 313 -11.03 24.43 40.68
C CYS A 313 -9.49 24.32 40.50
N GLU A 314 -8.71 24.96 41.38
CA GLU A 314 -7.25 24.90 41.39
C GLU A 314 -6.77 23.46 41.62
N HIS A 315 -7.31 22.80 42.64
CA HIS A 315 -6.99 21.41 42.96
C HIS A 315 -7.39 20.47 41.78
N ILE A 316 -8.54 20.73 41.19
CA ILE A 316 -8.99 19.91 40.01
C ILE A 316 -8.03 20.09 38.84
N LEU A 317 -7.54 21.30 38.57
CA LEU A 317 -6.55 21.56 37.53
C LEU A 317 -5.22 20.85 37.83
N GLU A 318 -4.73 20.84 39.07
CA GLU A 318 -3.54 20.09 39.44
C GLU A 318 -3.69 18.58 39.23
N VAL A 319 -4.87 18.02 39.52
CA VAL A 319 -5.16 16.60 39.28
C VAL A 319 -5.21 16.27 37.80
N LEU A 320 -5.78 17.14 36.97
CA LEU A 320 -5.98 16.89 35.52
C LEU A 320 -4.73 17.24 34.69
N MET A 321 -3.93 18.19 35.15
CA MET A 321 -2.73 18.68 34.48
C MET A 321 -1.58 18.82 35.47
N PRO A 322 -1.05 17.70 35.98
CA PRO A 322 0.09 17.77 36.90
C PRO A 322 1.28 18.42 36.19
N ALA A 323 2.00 19.30 36.89
CA ALA A 323 3.13 20.06 36.37
C ALA A 323 4.31 19.17 35.93
#